data_9c513c2a8a9a281955a1cb1e43ac4e2b
#
_entry.id   9c513c2a8a9a281955a1cb1e43ac4e2b
#
_cell.length_a   1.000
_cell.length_b   1.000
_cell.length_c   1.000
_cell.angle_alpha   90.00
_cell.angle_beta   90.00
_cell.angle_gamma   90.00
#
_symmetry.space_group_name_H-M   'P 1'
#
loop_
_entity.id
_entity.type
_entity.pdbx_description
1 polymer ?
#
loop_
_entity_poly.entity_id
_entity_poly.type
_entity_poly.pdbx_seq_one_letter_code
_entity_poly.pdbx_strand_id
1 'polypeptide(L)'
;MNAIEVQHVSKSYGSVRALDSVSFSVDKGEVFGLIGPDGAGKTSMFRILCSLLLPDAGTATVDGFDVVRQMREVRSRVGYMPGKFSLYQDLTIEENLKFFATLFGTTIEEGYDSIKAIYSQIERFKDRKAGALSGGMKQKLALSCALVHQPSVLFLDEPTTGVDPVSRKELWEMLLMLKERGITIVASTPYLDEVRCCERVAFLNHGKVQGIDTPEKILEEFKEIFLPNPVPIPEQSSPTHSPSRLGGEGDGFAIEVSHLVKAFGTFRAVDDISFSVKKGEIFGFLGANGAGKTTAMHMLTGLNQPTSGTGRVVGYDIRTEYEQIKKHIGYMSQKFSLYEDLTVAENIRLFAGIYGMKKEDIRSKMEDLLRQLKFEEHRDTLVKNIPLGWKQKLAFSVSIFHEPGVVFLDEPTGGVDPATRRQFWELIYDAAKRGITVFVTTHYMDEAEYCDRISIMVDGKIKAMGTPDELKKEYGQPDMDHVFTYLARQATRSDS
;
A
#
# COMPACT_ATOMS: atom_id res chain seq x y z
N MET A 1 28.22 15.55 14.65
CA MET A 1 27.51 16.81 14.98
C MET A 1 26.08 16.63 14.60
N ASN A 2 25.15 16.73 15.56
CA ASN A 2 23.77 16.37 15.34
C ASN A 2 23.08 17.35 14.36
N ALA A 3 22.36 16.81 13.37
CA ALA A 3 21.45 17.58 12.53
C ALA A 3 20.09 17.75 13.23
N ILE A 4 19.69 16.75 14.03
CA ILE A 4 18.43 16.78 14.78
C ILE A 4 18.73 16.34 16.21
N GLU A 5 18.11 17.02 17.17
CA GLU A 5 18.14 16.64 18.57
C GLU A 5 16.73 16.78 19.15
N VAL A 6 16.23 15.71 19.76
CA VAL A 6 14.89 15.62 20.38
C VAL A 6 15.04 15.22 21.83
N GLN A 7 14.50 16.01 22.75
CA GLN A 7 14.61 15.79 24.19
C GLN A 7 13.24 15.83 24.85
N HIS A 8 12.77 14.66 25.33
CA HIS A 8 11.54 14.46 26.10
C HIS A 8 10.28 15.06 25.45
N VAL A 9 10.20 15.03 24.11
CA VAL A 9 9.07 15.59 23.36
C VAL A 9 7.80 14.78 23.63
N SER A 10 6.74 15.48 24.02
CA SER A 10 5.42 14.90 24.24
C SER A 10 4.35 15.65 23.46
N LYS A 11 3.32 14.90 22.98
CA LYS A 11 2.17 15.46 22.25
C LYS A 11 0.93 14.65 22.48
N SER A 12 -0.18 15.34 22.79
CA SER A 12 -1.50 14.72 22.97
C SER A 12 -2.55 15.36 22.07
N TYR A 13 -3.55 14.59 21.69
CA TYR A 13 -4.74 15.02 20.97
C TYR A 13 -5.97 14.56 21.79
N GLY A 14 -6.53 15.48 22.57
CA GLY A 14 -7.57 15.14 23.53
C GLY A 14 -7.06 14.11 24.54
N SER A 15 -7.71 12.95 24.62
CA SER A 15 -7.30 11.85 25.50
C SER A 15 -6.19 10.95 24.94
N VAL A 16 -5.85 11.09 23.65
CA VAL A 16 -4.85 10.25 23.00
C VAL A 16 -3.47 10.87 23.12
N ARG A 17 -2.54 10.18 23.78
CA ARG A 17 -1.13 10.58 23.87
C ARG A 17 -0.36 10.03 22.68
N ALA A 18 -0.13 10.87 21.68
CA ALA A 18 0.53 10.49 20.43
C ALA A 18 2.06 10.38 20.58
N LEU A 19 2.68 11.19 21.45
CA LEU A 19 4.10 11.14 21.80
C LEU A 19 4.25 11.26 23.31
N ASP A 20 5.07 10.42 23.91
CA ASP A 20 5.27 10.33 25.36
C ASP A 20 6.77 10.35 25.69
N SER A 21 7.28 11.54 25.97
CA SER A 21 8.67 11.78 26.38
C SER A 21 9.72 11.19 25.40
N VAL A 22 9.51 11.40 24.12
CA VAL A 22 10.38 10.88 23.05
C VAL A 22 11.71 11.63 23.03
N SER A 23 12.84 10.89 22.96
CA SER A 23 14.19 11.44 22.86
C SER A 23 15.01 10.63 21.86
N PHE A 24 15.69 11.31 20.92
CA PHE A 24 16.67 10.73 19.99
C PHE A 24 17.49 11.83 19.32
N SER A 25 18.57 11.45 18.64
CA SER A 25 19.38 12.34 17.82
C SER A 25 19.69 11.73 16.46
N VAL A 26 19.91 12.58 15.45
CA VAL A 26 20.28 12.21 14.09
C VAL A 26 21.53 12.99 13.71
N ASP A 27 22.53 12.30 13.17
CA ASP A 27 23.78 12.93 12.73
C ASP A 27 23.63 13.62 11.38
N LYS A 28 24.52 14.61 11.09
CA LYS A 28 24.53 15.27 9.77
C LYS A 28 24.92 14.28 8.67
N GLY A 29 24.15 14.29 7.58
CA GLY A 29 24.35 13.41 6.44
C GLY A 29 23.93 11.95 6.68
N GLU A 30 23.24 11.67 7.78
CA GLU A 30 22.73 10.34 8.11
C GLU A 30 21.41 10.06 7.39
N VAL A 31 21.17 8.79 7.01
CA VAL A 31 19.85 8.28 6.67
C VAL A 31 19.28 7.58 7.91
N PHE A 32 18.33 8.23 8.55
CA PHE A 32 17.71 7.76 9.79
C PHE A 32 16.28 7.32 9.58
N GLY A 33 15.93 6.12 10.04
CA GLY A 33 14.58 5.56 9.96
C GLY A 33 13.78 5.85 11.24
N LEU A 34 12.55 6.37 11.11
CA LEU A 34 11.58 6.42 12.19
C LEU A 34 10.49 5.40 11.90
N ILE A 35 10.60 4.20 12.47
CA ILE A 35 9.74 3.06 12.16
C ILE A 35 8.76 2.74 13.28
N GLY A 36 7.68 2.03 12.97
CA GLY A 36 6.67 1.63 13.96
C GLY A 36 5.29 1.45 13.33
N PRO A 37 4.34 0.86 14.07
CA PRO A 37 2.99 0.62 13.57
C PRO A 37 2.22 1.92 13.30
N ASP A 38 1.07 1.78 12.63
CA ASP A 38 0.16 2.90 12.40
C ASP A 38 -0.34 3.45 13.73
N GLY A 39 -0.37 4.79 13.81
CA GLY A 39 -0.74 5.46 15.06
C GLY A 39 0.38 5.55 16.11
N ALA A 40 1.59 5.04 15.84
CA ALA A 40 2.72 5.12 16.79
C ALA A 40 3.21 6.54 17.07
N GLY A 41 2.84 7.54 16.25
CA GLY A 41 3.22 8.95 16.43
C GLY A 41 4.23 9.48 15.43
N LYS A 42 4.66 8.70 14.43
CA LYS A 42 5.67 9.07 13.40
C LYS A 42 5.37 10.41 12.73
N THR A 43 4.19 10.55 12.14
CA THR A 43 3.74 11.79 11.49
C THR A 43 3.68 12.98 12.44
N SER A 44 3.27 12.77 13.71
CA SER A 44 3.25 13.84 14.72
C SER A 44 4.66 14.34 15.03
N MET A 45 5.64 13.43 15.13
CA MET A 45 7.05 13.77 15.30
C MET A 45 7.56 14.57 14.10
N PHE A 46 7.34 14.12 12.86
CA PHE A 46 7.77 14.86 11.67
C PHE A 46 7.18 16.26 11.60
N ARG A 47 5.89 16.41 11.91
CA ARG A 47 5.27 17.74 11.94
C ARG A 47 5.86 18.66 13.01
N ILE A 48 6.27 18.13 14.16
CA ILE A 48 6.97 18.92 15.19
C ILE A 48 8.34 19.33 14.67
N LEU A 49 9.13 18.43 14.11
CA LEU A 49 10.46 18.71 13.57
C LEU A 49 10.44 19.69 12.40
N CYS A 50 9.38 19.66 11.59
CA CYS A 50 9.14 20.65 10.52
C CYS A 50 8.52 21.97 11.02
N SER A 51 8.36 22.17 12.33
CA SER A 51 7.68 23.33 12.93
C SER A 51 6.23 23.55 12.44
N LEU A 52 5.55 22.47 12.03
CA LEU A 52 4.14 22.48 11.60
C LEU A 52 3.19 22.15 12.75
N LEU A 53 3.71 21.65 13.86
CA LEU A 53 2.97 21.26 15.06
C LEU A 53 3.80 21.63 16.29
N LEU A 54 3.16 22.20 17.31
CA LEU A 54 3.82 22.51 18.58
C LEU A 54 3.82 21.29 19.51
N PRO A 55 4.95 20.93 20.13
CA PRO A 55 4.96 19.94 21.22
C PRO A 55 4.24 20.49 22.44
N ASP A 56 3.71 19.62 23.29
CA ASP A 56 3.11 19.99 24.57
C ASP A 56 4.17 20.08 25.68
N ALA A 57 5.27 19.32 25.56
CA ALA A 57 6.43 19.34 26.44
C ALA A 57 7.69 18.88 25.72
N GLY A 58 8.84 19.14 26.31
CA GLY A 58 10.16 18.81 25.74
C GLY A 58 10.66 19.85 24.76
N THR A 59 11.82 19.59 24.16
CA THR A 59 12.47 20.46 23.19
C THR A 59 12.97 19.67 21.98
N ALA A 60 13.03 20.32 20.83
CA ALA A 60 13.69 19.76 19.66
C ALA A 60 14.40 20.85 18.85
N THR A 61 15.51 20.47 18.24
CA THR A 61 16.27 21.34 17.32
C THR A 61 16.50 20.63 15.99
N VAL A 62 16.49 21.41 14.91
CA VAL A 62 16.82 20.95 13.56
C VAL A 62 17.88 21.89 13.00
N ASP A 63 19.02 21.33 12.59
CA ASP A 63 20.21 22.06 12.13
C ASP A 63 20.67 23.17 13.12
N GLY A 64 20.46 22.89 14.43
CA GLY A 64 20.80 23.81 15.52
C GLY A 64 19.73 24.86 15.86
N PHE A 65 18.57 24.88 15.13
CA PHE A 65 17.48 25.83 15.37
C PHE A 65 16.34 25.18 16.15
N ASP A 66 15.84 25.87 17.17
CA ASP A 66 14.71 25.43 17.99
C ASP A 66 13.40 25.43 17.18
N VAL A 67 12.71 24.29 17.16
CA VAL A 67 11.50 24.06 16.33
C VAL A 67 10.30 24.93 16.73
N VAL A 68 10.32 25.53 17.93
CA VAL A 68 9.24 26.39 18.44
C VAL A 68 9.62 27.86 18.32
N ARG A 69 10.83 28.23 18.70
CA ARG A 69 11.26 29.62 18.78
C ARG A 69 11.79 30.17 17.46
N GLN A 70 12.34 29.29 16.61
CA GLN A 70 13.03 29.64 15.36
C GLN A 70 12.38 28.91 14.16
N MET A 71 11.04 28.96 14.09
CA MET A 71 10.27 28.23 13.08
C MET A 71 10.61 28.63 11.64
N ARG A 72 10.97 29.89 11.39
CA ARG A 72 11.31 30.37 10.03
C ARG A 72 12.63 29.77 9.56
N GLU A 73 13.61 29.77 10.44
CA GLU A 73 14.95 29.20 10.21
C GLU A 73 14.86 27.70 9.98
N VAL A 74 14.05 26.98 10.77
CA VAL A 74 13.81 25.55 10.58
C VAL A 74 13.16 25.31 9.22
N ARG A 75 12.05 25.99 8.91
CA ARG A 75 11.30 25.79 7.65
C ARG A 75 12.09 26.10 6.39
N SER A 76 13.05 27.03 6.45
CA SER A 76 13.93 27.33 5.31
C SER A 76 15.02 26.26 5.07
N ARG A 77 15.25 25.36 6.04
CA ARG A 77 16.30 24.32 6.00
C ARG A 77 15.75 22.91 5.83
N VAL A 78 14.44 22.74 5.94
CA VAL A 78 13.81 21.42 5.87
C VAL A 78 13.00 21.27 4.60
N GLY A 79 13.16 20.14 3.92
CA GLY A 79 12.19 19.62 2.95
C GLY A 79 11.26 18.64 3.64
N TYR A 80 9.97 18.71 3.38
CA TYR A 80 8.99 17.78 3.95
C TYR A 80 8.10 17.19 2.87
N MET A 81 8.07 15.87 2.81
CA MET A 81 7.21 15.10 1.95
C MET A 81 6.23 14.31 2.84
N PRO A 82 4.96 14.73 2.95
CA PRO A 82 3.96 14.04 3.75
C PRO A 82 3.46 12.76 3.06
N GLY A 83 3.02 11.76 3.84
CA GLY A 83 2.56 10.47 3.35
C GLY A 83 1.30 10.53 2.47
N LYS A 84 0.48 11.57 2.61
CA LYS A 84 -0.60 11.84 1.67
C LYS A 84 -0.12 12.80 0.60
N PHE A 85 -0.39 12.49 -0.67
CA PHE A 85 -0.06 13.35 -1.80
C PHE A 85 -0.61 14.77 -1.58
N SER A 86 0.29 15.73 -1.37
CA SER A 86 -0.02 17.09 -0.93
C SER A 86 0.10 18.14 -2.04
N LEU A 87 0.43 17.72 -3.27
CA LEU A 87 0.57 18.63 -4.39
C LEU A 87 -0.79 18.96 -5.02
N TYR A 88 -0.84 20.09 -5.70
CA TYR A 88 -2.05 20.57 -6.39
C TYR A 88 -2.30 19.72 -7.64
N GLN A 89 -3.34 18.89 -7.60
CA GLN A 89 -3.64 17.91 -8.65
C GLN A 89 -4.06 18.57 -9.97
N ASP A 90 -4.65 19.75 -9.90
CA ASP A 90 -5.11 20.52 -11.06
C ASP A 90 -4.00 21.34 -11.74
N LEU A 91 -2.88 21.55 -11.05
CA LEU A 91 -1.69 22.20 -11.58
C LEU A 91 -0.81 21.19 -12.34
N THR A 92 -0.06 21.69 -13.31
CA THR A 92 0.95 20.91 -14.02
C THR A 92 2.17 20.61 -13.14
N ILE A 93 3.08 19.78 -13.63
CA ILE A 93 4.37 19.50 -12.96
C ILE A 93 5.14 20.80 -12.74
N GLU A 94 5.28 21.62 -13.81
CA GLU A 94 6.04 22.87 -13.76
C GLU A 94 5.37 23.91 -12.85
N GLU A 95 4.05 24.03 -12.88
CA GLU A 95 3.30 24.95 -12.01
C GLU A 95 3.41 24.56 -10.54
N ASN A 96 3.35 23.27 -10.19
CA ASN A 96 3.60 22.82 -8.83
C ASN A 96 5.02 23.21 -8.39
N LEU A 97 6.03 22.88 -9.19
CA LEU A 97 7.43 23.18 -8.85
C LEU A 97 7.66 24.69 -8.69
N LYS A 98 7.12 25.51 -9.60
CA LYS A 98 7.19 26.97 -9.52
C LYS A 98 6.49 27.52 -8.27
N PHE A 99 5.34 26.96 -7.90
CA PHE A 99 4.64 27.33 -6.67
C PHE A 99 5.53 27.12 -5.43
N PHE A 100 6.13 25.94 -5.29
CA PHE A 100 7.00 25.66 -4.15
C PHE A 100 8.29 26.47 -4.19
N ALA A 101 8.93 26.66 -5.34
CA ALA A 101 10.09 27.52 -5.47
C ALA A 101 9.75 28.96 -5.00
N THR A 102 8.65 29.53 -5.46
CA THR A 102 8.17 30.86 -5.03
C THR A 102 7.90 30.93 -3.52
N LEU A 103 7.26 29.87 -2.95
CA LEU A 103 6.95 29.81 -1.52
C LEU A 103 8.22 29.90 -0.64
N PHE A 104 9.31 29.31 -1.10
CA PHE A 104 10.60 29.33 -0.42
C PHE A 104 11.53 30.47 -0.87
N GLY A 105 11.06 31.37 -1.73
CA GLY A 105 11.81 32.56 -2.17
C GLY A 105 12.96 32.26 -3.13
N THR A 106 12.84 31.18 -3.93
CA THR A 106 13.79 30.77 -4.97
C THR A 106 13.09 30.59 -6.32
N THR A 107 13.83 30.21 -7.35
CA THR A 107 13.31 29.87 -8.69
C THR A 107 13.64 28.41 -9.04
N ILE A 108 13.00 27.89 -10.11
CA ILE A 108 13.32 26.53 -10.61
C ILE A 108 14.78 26.50 -11.09
N GLU A 109 15.24 27.57 -11.74
CA GLU A 109 16.58 27.69 -12.30
C GLU A 109 17.64 27.66 -11.19
N GLU A 110 17.44 28.42 -10.11
CA GLU A 110 18.33 28.44 -8.95
C GLU A 110 18.38 27.08 -8.21
N GLY A 111 17.24 26.40 -8.12
CA GLY A 111 17.13 25.10 -7.47
C GLY A 111 17.42 23.89 -8.38
N TYR A 112 17.62 24.12 -9.69
CA TYR A 112 17.66 23.01 -10.69
C TYR A 112 18.72 21.95 -10.39
N ASP A 113 19.92 22.35 -10.02
CA ASP A 113 21.01 21.41 -9.74
C ASP A 113 20.68 20.45 -8.59
N SER A 114 19.91 20.92 -7.62
CA SER A 114 19.48 20.10 -6.48
C SER A 114 18.44 19.04 -6.86
N ILE A 115 17.59 19.35 -7.83
CA ILE A 115 16.48 18.47 -8.26
C ILE A 115 16.77 17.72 -9.56
N LYS A 116 17.82 18.08 -10.31
CA LYS A 116 18.12 17.59 -11.65
C LYS A 116 18.07 16.07 -11.79
N ALA A 117 18.67 15.33 -10.86
CA ALA A 117 18.72 13.88 -10.90
C ALA A 117 17.30 13.23 -10.87
N ILE A 118 16.33 13.92 -10.27
CA ILE A 118 14.95 13.46 -10.08
C ILE A 118 14.04 14.07 -11.15
N TYR A 119 14.10 15.40 -11.27
CA TYR A 119 13.21 16.18 -12.12
C TYR A 119 13.39 15.87 -13.61
N SER A 120 14.63 15.67 -14.10
CA SER A 120 14.91 15.32 -15.50
C SER A 120 14.14 14.07 -15.99
N GLN A 121 13.78 13.16 -15.10
CA GLN A 121 13.03 11.96 -15.44
C GLN A 121 11.54 12.25 -15.75
N ILE A 122 11.02 13.36 -15.23
CA ILE A 122 9.61 13.78 -15.41
C ILE A 122 9.48 15.09 -16.18
N GLU A 123 10.56 15.80 -16.44
CA GLU A 123 10.59 17.13 -17.08
C GLU A 123 9.94 17.13 -18.47
N ARG A 124 10.10 16.05 -19.26
CA ARG A 124 9.43 15.87 -20.56
C ARG A 124 7.91 15.90 -20.47
N PHE A 125 7.34 15.74 -19.29
CA PHE A 125 5.91 15.78 -19.01
C PHE A 125 5.49 17.03 -18.22
N LYS A 126 6.30 18.09 -18.19
CA LYS A 126 6.14 19.27 -17.36
C LYS A 126 4.77 19.93 -17.48
N ASP A 127 4.15 19.86 -18.65
CA ASP A 127 2.83 20.43 -18.93
C ASP A 127 1.66 19.50 -18.53
N ARG A 128 1.95 18.28 -18.03
CA ARG A 128 0.91 17.35 -17.59
C ARG A 128 0.45 17.69 -16.17
N LYS A 129 -0.87 17.68 -15.94
CA LYS A 129 -1.45 17.87 -14.59
C LYS A 129 -1.00 16.79 -13.62
N ALA A 130 -0.68 17.19 -12.39
CA ALA A 130 -0.21 16.28 -11.34
C ALA A 130 -1.22 15.17 -11.02
N GLY A 131 -2.52 15.44 -11.13
CA GLY A 131 -3.58 14.44 -10.96
C GLY A 131 -3.50 13.26 -11.96
N ALA A 132 -2.98 13.51 -13.18
CA ALA A 132 -2.85 12.52 -14.25
C ALA A 132 -1.52 11.76 -14.28
N LEU A 133 -0.66 11.94 -13.27
CA LEU A 133 0.63 11.25 -13.14
C LEU A 133 0.48 9.87 -12.52
N SER A 134 1.38 8.95 -12.86
CA SER A 134 1.53 7.69 -12.14
C SER A 134 2.03 7.92 -10.71
N GLY A 135 1.89 6.91 -9.82
CA GLY A 135 2.37 6.99 -8.44
C GLY A 135 3.84 7.38 -8.34
N GLY A 136 4.72 6.70 -9.06
CA GLY A 136 6.16 7.00 -9.07
C GLY A 136 6.47 8.41 -9.61
N MET A 137 5.77 8.89 -10.65
CA MET A 137 5.94 10.26 -11.14
C MET A 137 5.46 11.30 -10.11
N LYS A 138 4.37 11.02 -9.39
CA LYS A 138 3.88 11.87 -8.29
C LYS A 138 4.91 12.00 -7.19
N GLN A 139 5.57 10.91 -6.82
CA GLN A 139 6.61 10.92 -5.80
C GLN A 139 7.85 11.70 -6.25
N LYS A 140 8.28 11.50 -7.51
CA LYS A 140 9.39 12.27 -8.09
C LYS A 140 9.08 13.78 -8.10
N LEU A 141 7.85 14.17 -8.43
CA LEU A 141 7.43 15.57 -8.36
C LEU A 141 7.42 16.09 -6.92
N ALA A 142 6.85 15.34 -5.97
CA ALA A 142 6.80 15.75 -4.56
C ALA A 142 8.19 15.92 -3.98
N LEU A 143 9.11 14.99 -4.27
CA LEU A 143 10.51 15.07 -3.85
C LEU A 143 11.22 16.28 -4.50
N SER A 144 10.99 16.55 -5.79
CA SER A 144 11.54 17.73 -6.45
C SER A 144 11.04 19.04 -5.81
N CYS A 145 9.76 19.12 -5.48
CA CYS A 145 9.20 20.27 -4.76
C CYS A 145 9.77 20.46 -3.34
N ALA A 146 10.05 19.34 -2.65
CA ALA A 146 10.66 19.38 -1.31
C ALA A 146 12.16 19.76 -1.33
N LEU A 147 12.83 19.63 -2.48
CA LEU A 147 14.27 19.86 -2.64
C LEU A 147 14.61 21.17 -3.35
N VAL A 148 13.68 21.84 -4.02
CA VAL A 148 13.94 22.99 -4.89
C VAL A 148 14.61 24.16 -4.17
N HIS A 149 14.40 24.30 -2.86
CA HIS A 149 15.01 25.34 -2.01
C HIS A 149 16.29 24.89 -1.29
N GLN A 150 16.85 23.74 -1.69
CA GLN A 150 18.14 23.20 -1.19
C GLN A 150 18.17 22.99 0.33
N PRO A 151 17.26 22.18 0.90
CA PRO A 151 17.23 21.93 2.34
C PRO A 151 18.45 21.15 2.82
N SER A 152 18.87 21.37 4.07
CA SER A 152 19.91 20.58 4.74
C SER A 152 19.37 19.28 5.34
N VAL A 153 18.06 19.23 5.64
CA VAL A 153 17.37 18.07 6.22
C VAL A 153 16.11 17.77 5.42
N LEU A 154 15.91 16.51 5.08
CA LEU A 154 14.74 16.02 4.34
C LEU A 154 13.92 15.05 5.20
N PHE A 155 12.67 15.38 5.47
CA PHE A 155 11.72 14.51 6.16
C PHE A 155 10.78 13.86 5.15
N LEU A 156 10.69 12.54 5.17
CA LEU A 156 9.91 11.72 4.25
C LEU A 156 8.93 10.83 5.04
N ASP A 157 7.66 11.18 5.02
CA ASP A 157 6.62 10.42 5.73
C ASP A 157 6.00 9.40 4.79
N GLU A 158 6.45 8.16 4.88
CA GLU A 158 6.02 7.03 4.03
C GLU A 158 6.12 7.34 2.52
N PRO A 159 7.30 7.72 2.01
CA PRO A 159 7.45 8.29 0.65
C PRO A 159 7.10 7.31 -0.47
N THR A 160 7.03 6.03 -0.20
CA THR A 160 6.85 4.96 -1.18
C THR A 160 5.51 4.24 -1.05
N THR A 161 4.65 4.67 -0.13
CA THR A 161 3.31 4.07 0.03
C THR A 161 2.49 4.20 -1.25
N GLY A 162 1.99 3.06 -1.76
CA GLY A 162 1.25 2.98 -3.03
C GLY A 162 2.13 3.07 -4.29
N VAL A 163 3.45 2.90 -4.16
CA VAL A 163 4.40 2.87 -5.28
C VAL A 163 4.84 1.42 -5.53
N ASP A 164 4.94 1.05 -6.81
CA ASP A 164 5.39 -0.29 -7.20
C ASP A 164 6.86 -0.55 -6.82
N PRO A 165 7.30 -1.83 -6.69
CA PRO A 165 8.63 -2.17 -6.19
C PRO A 165 9.78 -1.57 -7.02
N VAL A 166 9.64 -1.48 -8.35
CA VAL A 166 10.69 -0.92 -9.22
C VAL A 166 10.85 0.57 -8.96
N SER A 167 9.74 1.32 -9.00
CA SER A 167 9.74 2.76 -8.71
C SER A 167 10.16 3.07 -7.27
N ARG A 168 9.87 2.18 -6.30
CA ARG A 168 10.33 2.28 -4.91
C ARG A 168 11.84 2.19 -4.81
N LYS A 169 12.44 1.19 -5.46
CA LYS A 169 13.89 1.02 -5.48
C LYS A 169 14.59 2.23 -6.13
N GLU A 170 14.07 2.72 -7.27
CA GLU A 170 14.59 3.93 -7.90
C GLU A 170 14.56 5.15 -6.97
N LEU A 171 13.47 5.32 -6.19
CA LEU A 171 13.36 6.42 -5.25
C LEU A 171 14.44 6.33 -4.15
N TRP A 172 14.67 5.15 -3.58
CA TRP A 172 15.70 4.95 -2.58
C TRP A 172 17.12 5.15 -3.14
N GLU A 173 17.40 4.72 -4.36
CA GLU A 173 18.66 5.01 -5.05
C GLU A 173 18.88 6.54 -5.18
N MET A 174 17.83 7.30 -5.51
CA MET A 174 17.89 8.77 -5.53
C MET A 174 18.12 9.38 -4.14
N LEU A 175 17.48 8.85 -3.09
CA LEU A 175 17.69 9.33 -1.72
C LEU A 175 19.12 9.10 -1.24
N LEU A 176 19.71 7.96 -1.55
CA LEU A 176 21.12 7.67 -1.23
C LEU A 176 22.08 8.63 -1.96
N MET A 177 21.81 8.98 -3.23
CA MET A 177 22.58 10.02 -3.93
C MET A 177 22.45 11.40 -3.28
N LEU A 178 21.29 11.75 -2.71
CA LEU A 178 21.12 13.01 -1.98
C LEU A 178 21.91 13.01 -0.67
N LYS A 179 21.96 11.88 0.03
CA LYS A 179 22.81 11.69 1.20
C LYS A 179 24.30 11.95 0.88
N GLU A 180 24.80 11.39 -0.23
CA GLU A 180 26.17 11.61 -0.68
C GLU A 180 26.50 13.10 -0.93
N ARG A 181 25.48 13.91 -1.21
CA ARG A 181 25.59 15.38 -1.31
C ARG A 181 25.51 16.10 0.04
N GLY A 182 25.43 15.36 1.15
CA GLY A 182 25.43 15.87 2.52
C GLY A 182 24.06 16.22 3.09
N ILE A 183 22.96 15.85 2.41
CA ILE A 183 21.60 16.04 2.94
C ILE A 183 21.32 14.97 4.00
N THR A 184 20.88 15.40 5.18
CA THR A 184 20.37 14.48 6.22
C THR A 184 18.97 14.03 5.88
N ILE A 185 18.70 12.74 5.92
CA ILE A 185 17.40 12.16 5.53
C ILE A 185 16.78 11.46 6.73
N VAL A 186 15.54 11.82 7.05
CA VAL A 186 14.74 11.11 8.06
C VAL A 186 13.50 10.57 7.37
N ALA A 187 13.40 9.26 7.27
CA ALA A 187 12.29 8.60 6.59
C ALA A 187 11.46 7.75 7.55
N SER A 188 10.13 7.81 7.44
CA SER A 188 9.26 6.78 7.98
C SER A 188 8.89 5.80 6.87
N THR A 189 8.85 4.51 7.19
CA THR A 189 8.42 3.48 6.24
C THR A 189 7.81 2.28 6.96
N PRO A 190 6.78 1.66 6.39
CA PRO A 190 6.27 0.37 6.84
C PRO A 190 6.99 -0.82 6.19
N TYR A 191 7.93 -0.59 5.26
CA TYR A 191 8.58 -1.64 4.47
C TYR A 191 9.94 -2.04 5.05
N LEU A 192 10.14 -3.34 5.33
CA LEU A 192 11.36 -3.85 5.96
C LEU A 192 12.60 -3.74 5.06
N ASP A 193 12.42 -3.87 3.76
CA ASP A 193 13.48 -3.67 2.75
C ASP A 193 14.00 -2.22 2.76
N GLU A 194 13.11 -1.25 2.94
CA GLU A 194 13.46 0.17 3.06
C GLU A 194 14.13 0.50 4.39
N VAL A 195 13.68 -0.14 5.48
CA VAL A 195 14.33 0.01 6.80
C VAL A 195 15.82 -0.31 6.71
N ARG A 196 16.19 -1.32 5.92
CA ARG A 196 17.60 -1.72 5.68
C ARG A 196 18.41 -0.70 4.89
N CYS A 197 17.77 0.27 4.22
CA CYS A 197 18.46 1.38 3.56
C CYS A 197 18.89 2.49 4.53
N CYS A 198 18.41 2.46 5.78
CA CYS A 198 18.79 3.39 6.83
C CYS A 198 20.07 2.94 7.52
N GLU A 199 20.84 3.90 8.08
CA GLU A 199 22.05 3.61 8.87
C GLU A 199 21.71 3.30 10.32
N ARG A 200 20.76 4.04 10.89
CA ARG A 200 20.14 3.77 12.18
C ARG A 200 18.63 3.95 12.09
N VAL A 201 17.94 3.28 12.99
CA VAL A 201 16.48 3.38 13.09
C VAL A 201 16.04 3.54 14.53
N ALA A 202 15.02 4.37 14.76
CA ALA A 202 14.31 4.43 16.02
C ALA A 202 12.96 3.71 15.87
N PHE A 203 12.73 2.72 16.69
CA PHE A 203 11.44 2.03 16.77
C PHE A 203 10.51 2.75 17.72
N LEU A 204 9.46 3.36 17.16
CA LEU A 204 8.42 4.09 17.88
C LEU A 204 7.18 3.19 18.03
N ASN A 205 6.72 3.00 19.26
CA ASN A 205 5.51 2.24 19.54
C ASN A 205 4.73 2.87 20.70
N HIS A 206 3.42 3.01 20.55
CA HIS A 206 2.55 3.69 21.51
C HIS A 206 3.11 5.04 22.01
N GLY A 207 3.64 5.84 21.08
CA GLY A 207 4.19 7.16 21.35
C GLY A 207 5.54 7.18 22.06
N LYS A 208 6.20 6.03 22.26
CA LYS A 208 7.51 5.90 22.94
C LYS A 208 8.54 5.27 22.01
N VAL A 209 9.77 5.75 22.10
CA VAL A 209 10.93 5.07 21.49
C VAL A 209 11.24 3.83 22.32
N GLN A 210 11.20 2.66 21.68
CA GLN A 210 11.48 1.37 22.28
C GLN A 210 12.95 0.98 22.14
N GLY A 211 13.58 1.39 21.05
CA GLY A 211 15.01 1.12 20.79
C GLY A 211 15.53 2.02 19.65
N ILE A 212 16.83 2.24 19.64
CA ILE A 212 17.55 2.94 18.56
C ILE A 212 18.85 2.19 18.31
N ASP A 213 18.99 1.61 17.13
CA ASP A 213 20.22 0.90 16.71
C ASP A 213 20.24 0.75 15.17
N THR A 214 21.14 -0.09 14.65
CA THR A 214 21.14 -0.47 13.25
C THR A 214 19.86 -1.23 12.88
N PRO A 215 19.43 -1.19 11.61
CA PRO A 215 18.25 -1.91 11.14
C PRO A 215 18.21 -3.38 11.56
N GLU A 216 19.33 -4.09 11.40
CA GLU A 216 19.42 -5.51 11.69
C GLU A 216 19.14 -5.83 13.17
N LYS A 217 19.69 -5.03 14.08
CA LYS A 217 19.48 -5.23 15.52
C LYS A 217 18.04 -4.93 15.92
N ILE A 218 17.48 -3.82 15.44
CA ILE A 218 16.09 -3.46 15.75
C ILE A 218 15.12 -4.50 15.18
N LEU A 219 15.34 -4.97 13.95
CA LEU A 219 14.49 -5.99 13.34
C LEU A 219 14.59 -7.34 14.07
N GLU A 220 15.76 -7.72 14.61
CA GLU A 220 15.92 -8.94 15.40
C GLU A 220 15.32 -8.79 16.81
N GLU A 221 15.55 -7.66 17.49
CA GLU A 221 15.05 -7.40 18.83
C GLU A 221 13.52 -7.33 18.89
N PHE A 222 12.91 -6.73 17.87
CA PHE A 222 11.45 -6.58 17.75
C PHE A 222 10.84 -7.49 16.69
N LYS A 223 11.50 -8.62 16.42
CA LYS A 223 11.13 -9.60 15.39
C LYS A 223 9.66 -10.02 15.44
N GLU A 224 9.11 -10.22 16.63
CA GLU A 224 7.71 -10.62 16.81
C GLU A 224 6.72 -9.57 16.30
N ILE A 225 7.14 -8.30 16.23
CA ILE A 225 6.32 -7.20 15.73
C ILE A 225 6.48 -7.06 14.21
N PHE A 226 7.74 -7.14 13.72
CA PHE A 226 8.05 -6.88 12.30
C PHE A 226 8.02 -8.13 11.43
N LEU A 227 8.52 -9.25 11.98
CA LEU A 227 8.60 -10.56 11.33
C LEU A 227 7.95 -11.60 12.26
N PRO A 228 6.67 -11.46 12.54
CA PRO A 228 6.02 -12.49 13.32
C PRO A 228 6.18 -13.83 12.59
N ASN A 229 6.28 -14.94 13.35
CA ASN A 229 6.44 -16.30 12.82
C ASN A 229 5.56 -16.49 11.58
N PRO A 230 6.07 -17.07 10.50
CA PRO A 230 5.27 -17.31 9.31
C PRO A 230 3.94 -17.92 9.76
N VAL A 231 2.83 -17.37 9.30
CA VAL A 231 1.54 -18.06 9.48
C VAL A 231 1.81 -19.46 9.01
N PRO A 232 1.59 -20.52 9.83
CA PRO A 232 1.76 -21.86 9.34
C PRO A 232 0.90 -21.95 8.09
N ILE A 233 1.56 -22.01 6.93
CA ILE A 233 0.87 -22.39 5.70
C ILE A 233 0.29 -23.73 6.09
N PRO A 234 -1.03 -23.91 6.14
CA PRO A 234 -1.60 -25.20 6.49
C PRO A 234 -0.90 -26.17 5.57
N GLU A 235 -0.20 -27.18 6.15
CA GLU A 235 0.38 -28.26 5.34
C GLU A 235 -0.67 -28.59 4.31
N GLN A 236 -0.30 -28.55 3.03
CA GLN A 236 -1.18 -28.79 1.91
C GLN A 236 -1.93 -30.10 2.15
N SER A 237 -2.98 -30.03 2.95
CA SER A 237 -3.97 -31.08 2.98
C SER A 237 -4.62 -31.01 1.63
N SER A 238 -4.23 -31.93 0.75
CA SER A 238 -4.97 -32.24 -0.47
C SER A 238 -6.46 -32.06 -0.18
N PRO A 239 -7.22 -31.33 -1.00
CA PRO A 239 -8.58 -30.96 -0.67
C PRO A 239 -9.44 -32.24 -0.53
N THR A 240 -9.50 -32.77 0.70
CA THR A 240 -10.47 -33.79 1.10
C THR A 240 -11.66 -33.09 1.74
N HIS A 241 -12.28 -32.19 1.00
CA HIS A 241 -13.61 -31.73 1.32
C HIS A 241 -14.54 -32.03 0.16
N SER A 242 -15.41 -33.01 0.42
CA SER A 242 -16.57 -33.26 -0.40
C SER A 242 -17.36 -31.98 -0.61
N PRO A 243 -17.72 -31.63 -1.86
CA PRO A 243 -18.46 -30.42 -2.15
C PRO A 243 -19.84 -30.49 -1.54
N SER A 244 -20.15 -29.67 -0.56
CA SER A 244 -21.51 -29.42 -0.15
C SER A 244 -22.19 -28.61 -1.25
N ARG A 245 -23.07 -29.27 -1.95
CA ARG A 245 -24.17 -28.88 -2.85
C ARG A 245 -24.39 -27.36 -3.01
N LEU A 246 -23.81 -26.77 -4.05
CA LEU A 246 -24.46 -25.74 -4.86
C LEU A 246 -24.18 -26.11 -6.34
N GLY A 247 -25.25 -26.26 -7.10
CA GLY A 247 -25.33 -26.97 -8.35
C GLY A 247 -24.48 -26.42 -9.50
N GLY A 248 -24.10 -27.35 -10.37
CA GLY A 248 -23.49 -27.15 -11.67
C GLY A 248 -22.32 -28.10 -11.88
N GLU A 249 -22.47 -29.07 -12.74
CA GLU A 249 -21.39 -29.90 -13.29
C GLU A 249 -20.44 -28.99 -14.11
N GLY A 250 -19.37 -28.48 -13.47
CA GLY A 250 -18.29 -27.74 -14.09
C GLY A 250 -16.98 -28.10 -13.41
N ASP A 251 -15.98 -28.40 -14.20
CA ASP A 251 -14.60 -28.74 -13.82
C ASP A 251 -14.08 -27.86 -12.70
N GLY A 252 -14.01 -28.27 -11.46
CA GLY A 252 -13.33 -27.77 -10.28
C GLY A 252 -12.81 -26.31 -10.20
N PHE A 253 -13.04 -25.48 -11.21
CA PHE A 253 -12.59 -24.10 -11.31
C PHE A 253 -13.65 -23.09 -10.88
N ALA A 254 -13.21 -22.03 -10.20
CA ALA A 254 -14.03 -20.88 -9.82
C ALA A 254 -13.93 -19.75 -10.85
N ILE A 255 -12.77 -19.64 -11.52
CA ILE A 255 -12.52 -18.66 -12.58
C ILE A 255 -11.82 -19.39 -13.74
N GLU A 256 -12.28 -19.12 -14.96
CA GLU A 256 -11.67 -19.61 -16.20
C GLU A 256 -11.59 -18.45 -17.20
N VAL A 257 -10.45 -18.25 -17.81
CA VAL A 257 -10.17 -17.15 -18.74
C VAL A 257 -9.39 -17.66 -19.94
N SER A 258 -9.84 -17.33 -21.13
CA SER A 258 -9.18 -17.72 -22.38
C SER A 258 -9.08 -16.52 -23.31
N HIS A 259 -7.84 -16.19 -23.71
CA HIS A 259 -7.51 -15.16 -24.69
C HIS A 259 -8.18 -13.80 -24.42
N LEU A 260 -8.21 -13.38 -23.13
CA LEU A 260 -8.91 -12.17 -22.70
C LEU A 260 -8.12 -10.93 -23.09
N VAL A 261 -8.79 -10.01 -23.78
CA VAL A 261 -8.20 -8.74 -24.23
C VAL A 261 -9.06 -7.55 -23.82
N LYS A 262 -8.43 -6.47 -23.37
CA LYS A 262 -9.06 -5.15 -23.20
C LYS A 262 -8.22 -4.07 -23.85
N ALA A 263 -8.81 -3.42 -24.87
CA ALA A 263 -8.23 -2.30 -25.57
C ALA A 263 -9.02 -1.01 -25.30
N PHE A 264 -8.30 0.11 -25.20
CA PHE A 264 -8.81 1.47 -25.15
C PHE A 264 -8.16 2.26 -26.30
N GLY A 265 -8.86 2.34 -27.44
CA GLY A 265 -8.29 2.84 -28.69
C GLY A 265 -7.15 1.94 -29.16
N THR A 266 -5.95 2.51 -29.32
CA THR A 266 -4.73 1.77 -29.71
C THR A 266 -4.01 1.12 -28.52
N PHE A 267 -4.31 1.52 -27.29
CA PHE A 267 -3.68 0.99 -26.09
C PHE A 267 -4.36 -0.30 -25.61
N ARG A 268 -3.59 -1.38 -25.45
CA ARG A 268 -4.06 -2.64 -24.88
C ARG A 268 -3.69 -2.71 -23.41
N ALA A 269 -4.65 -2.49 -22.53
CA ALA A 269 -4.46 -2.61 -21.08
C ALA A 269 -4.35 -4.05 -20.61
N VAL A 270 -5.03 -4.98 -21.30
CA VAL A 270 -4.91 -6.44 -21.15
C VAL A 270 -4.76 -7.02 -22.53
N ASP A 271 -3.71 -7.81 -22.77
CA ASP A 271 -3.32 -8.32 -24.05
C ASP A 271 -3.14 -9.85 -24.02
N ASP A 272 -4.19 -10.55 -24.41
CA ASP A 272 -4.22 -12.00 -24.62
C ASP A 272 -3.83 -12.82 -23.38
N ILE A 273 -4.54 -12.63 -22.25
CA ILE A 273 -4.30 -13.42 -21.04
C ILE A 273 -5.22 -14.64 -20.96
N SER A 274 -4.64 -15.77 -20.50
CA SER A 274 -5.35 -17.02 -20.26
C SER A 274 -4.89 -17.62 -18.93
N PHE A 275 -5.85 -17.99 -18.06
CA PHE A 275 -5.56 -18.62 -16.76
C PHE A 275 -6.84 -19.24 -16.17
N SER A 276 -6.65 -20.08 -15.15
CA SER A 276 -7.76 -20.64 -14.37
C SER A 276 -7.43 -20.61 -12.87
N VAL A 277 -8.48 -20.51 -12.03
CA VAL A 277 -8.36 -20.50 -10.56
C VAL A 277 -9.27 -21.59 -10.01
N LYS A 278 -8.73 -22.46 -9.16
CA LYS A 278 -9.49 -23.57 -8.55
C LYS A 278 -10.41 -23.05 -7.45
N LYS A 279 -11.48 -23.80 -7.15
CA LYS A 279 -12.36 -23.47 -6.02
C LYS A 279 -11.62 -23.56 -4.68
N GLY A 280 -11.75 -22.54 -3.84
CA GLY A 280 -11.08 -22.44 -2.54
C GLY A 280 -9.60 -22.04 -2.61
N GLU A 281 -9.05 -21.78 -3.81
CA GLU A 281 -7.67 -21.34 -4.02
C GLU A 281 -7.50 -19.86 -3.64
N ILE A 282 -6.35 -19.51 -3.05
CA ILE A 282 -5.88 -18.14 -2.91
C ILE A 282 -4.97 -17.85 -4.11
N PHE A 283 -5.45 -17.08 -5.06
CA PHE A 283 -4.75 -16.77 -6.30
C PHE A 283 -4.28 -15.32 -6.31
N GLY A 284 -2.95 -15.13 -6.36
CA GLY A 284 -2.31 -13.82 -6.44
C GLY A 284 -2.15 -13.35 -7.89
N PHE A 285 -2.63 -12.14 -8.19
CA PHE A 285 -2.48 -11.49 -9.49
C PHE A 285 -1.55 -10.29 -9.36
N LEU A 286 -0.24 -10.53 -9.56
CA LEU A 286 0.84 -9.62 -9.25
C LEU A 286 1.25 -8.77 -10.46
N GLY A 287 1.82 -7.60 -10.21
CA GLY A 287 2.37 -6.74 -11.27
C GLY A 287 2.54 -5.30 -10.81
N ALA A 288 3.34 -4.52 -11.55
CA ALA A 288 3.51 -3.10 -11.32
C ALA A 288 2.19 -2.31 -11.47
N ASN A 289 2.19 -1.08 -11.00
CA ASN A 289 1.09 -0.16 -11.25
C ASN A 289 0.98 0.11 -12.77
N GLY A 290 -0.25 0.01 -13.29
CA GLY A 290 -0.49 0.14 -14.74
C GLY A 290 -0.30 -1.14 -15.56
N ALA A 291 0.14 -2.26 -14.96
CA ALA A 291 0.29 -3.53 -15.68
C ALA A 291 -1.02 -4.14 -16.22
N GLY A 292 -2.18 -3.61 -15.82
CA GLY A 292 -3.51 -4.08 -16.28
C GLY A 292 -4.28 -4.91 -15.27
N LYS A 293 -3.77 -5.11 -14.05
CA LYS A 293 -4.40 -5.94 -12.99
C LYS A 293 -5.86 -5.57 -12.70
N THR A 294 -6.10 -4.31 -12.32
CA THR A 294 -7.45 -3.80 -12.02
C THR A 294 -8.36 -3.88 -13.25
N THR A 295 -7.82 -3.66 -14.46
CA THR A 295 -8.60 -3.81 -15.71
C THR A 295 -9.04 -5.26 -15.93
N ALA A 296 -8.15 -6.24 -15.71
CA ALA A 296 -8.48 -7.66 -15.79
C ALA A 296 -9.54 -8.01 -14.75
N MET A 297 -9.36 -7.60 -13.50
CA MET A 297 -10.33 -7.82 -12.42
C MET A 297 -11.71 -7.21 -12.75
N HIS A 298 -11.76 -5.99 -13.29
CA HIS A 298 -13.03 -5.36 -13.69
C HIS A 298 -13.76 -6.12 -14.80
N MET A 299 -13.05 -6.81 -15.68
CA MET A 299 -13.69 -7.68 -16.67
C MET A 299 -14.30 -8.92 -16.01
N LEU A 300 -13.59 -9.53 -15.05
CA LEU A 300 -14.06 -10.71 -14.31
C LEU A 300 -15.24 -10.41 -13.40
N THR A 301 -15.29 -9.23 -12.81
CA THR A 301 -16.38 -8.79 -11.93
C THR A 301 -17.59 -8.22 -12.69
N GLY A 302 -17.52 -8.17 -14.03
CA GLY A 302 -18.59 -7.63 -14.87
C GLY A 302 -18.73 -6.10 -14.82
N LEU A 303 -17.71 -5.38 -14.33
CA LEU A 303 -17.68 -3.91 -14.34
C LEU A 303 -17.25 -3.37 -15.70
N ASN A 304 -16.43 -4.10 -16.45
CA ASN A 304 -15.96 -3.74 -17.78
C ASN A 304 -16.17 -4.91 -18.74
N GLN A 305 -16.67 -4.63 -19.95
CA GLN A 305 -16.76 -5.62 -21.01
C GLN A 305 -15.41 -5.87 -21.67
N PRO A 306 -14.98 -7.11 -21.91
CA PRO A 306 -13.78 -7.42 -22.68
C PRO A 306 -13.94 -7.03 -24.15
N THR A 307 -12.83 -6.65 -24.79
CA THR A 307 -12.77 -6.40 -26.24
C THR A 307 -12.87 -7.71 -27.02
N SER A 308 -12.15 -8.74 -26.57
CA SER A 308 -12.19 -10.11 -27.13
C SER A 308 -11.82 -11.13 -26.04
N GLY A 309 -11.89 -12.41 -26.39
CA GLY A 309 -11.67 -13.53 -25.46
C GLY A 309 -12.93 -13.93 -24.71
N THR A 310 -12.82 -14.94 -23.88
CA THR A 310 -13.93 -15.51 -23.09
C THR A 310 -13.50 -15.69 -21.64
N GLY A 311 -14.47 -15.71 -20.72
CA GLY A 311 -14.22 -16.02 -19.34
C GLY A 311 -15.48 -16.44 -18.60
N ARG A 312 -15.29 -17.22 -17.55
CA ARG A 312 -16.36 -17.62 -16.62
C ARG A 312 -15.93 -17.36 -15.19
N VAL A 313 -16.87 -16.89 -14.39
CA VAL A 313 -16.68 -16.68 -12.95
C VAL A 313 -17.86 -17.31 -12.23
N VAL A 314 -17.59 -18.24 -11.32
CA VAL A 314 -18.61 -19.05 -10.61
C VAL A 314 -19.57 -19.71 -11.59
N GLY A 315 -19.06 -20.15 -12.76
CA GLY A 315 -19.84 -20.80 -13.82
C GLY A 315 -20.58 -19.86 -14.78
N TYR A 316 -20.66 -18.54 -14.48
CA TYR A 316 -21.34 -17.54 -15.30
C TYR A 316 -20.42 -16.89 -16.31
N ASP A 317 -20.91 -16.63 -17.52
CA ASP A 317 -20.15 -15.96 -18.59
C ASP A 317 -20.00 -14.44 -18.31
N ILE A 318 -18.77 -13.93 -18.39
CA ILE A 318 -18.44 -12.52 -18.08
C ILE A 318 -19.07 -11.50 -19.04
N ARG A 319 -19.51 -11.90 -20.23
CA ARG A 319 -20.09 -11.01 -21.24
C ARG A 319 -21.63 -10.96 -21.14
N THR A 320 -22.24 -12.10 -20.94
CA THR A 320 -23.71 -12.23 -21.05
C THR A 320 -24.40 -12.36 -19.71
N GLU A 321 -23.69 -12.85 -18.66
CA GLU A 321 -24.29 -13.17 -17.37
C GLU A 321 -23.66 -12.33 -16.21
N TYR A 322 -23.09 -11.16 -16.51
CA TYR A 322 -22.39 -10.31 -15.54
C TYR A 322 -23.26 -9.89 -14.34
N GLU A 323 -24.58 -9.76 -14.49
CA GLU A 323 -25.50 -9.48 -13.38
C GLU A 323 -25.62 -10.67 -12.40
N GLN A 324 -25.47 -11.90 -12.89
CA GLN A 324 -25.41 -13.08 -12.01
C GLN A 324 -24.06 -13.15 -11.30
N ILE A 325 -22.96 -12.83 -11.98
CA ILE A 325 -21.63 -12.74 -11.38
C ILE A 325 -21.67 -11.82 -10.17
N LYS A 326 -22.17 -10.59 -10.32
CA LYS A 326 -22.24 -9.58 -9.24
C LYS A 326 -22.96 -10.07 -7.98
N LYS A 327 -23.93 -10.98 -8.12
CA LYS A 327 -24.69 -11.53 -6.98
C LYS A 327 -23.94 -12.64 -6.22
N HIS A 328 -22.96 -13.28 -6.88
CA HIS A 328 -22.28 -14.48 -6.36
C HIS A 328 -20.81 -14.22 -6.02
N ILE A 329 -20.32 -12.98 -6.21
CA ILE A 329 -18.96 -12.57 -5.84
C ILE A 329 -18.98 -11.55 -4.72
N GLY A 330 -17.89 -11.53 -3.94
CA GLY A 330 -17.51 -10.40 -3.10
C GLY A 330 -16.51 -9.51 -3.84
N TYR A 331 -16.53 -8.20 -3.57
CA TYR A 331 -15.58 -7.27 -4.18
C TYR A 331 -15.14 -6.22 -3.17
N MET A 332 -13.82 -6.09 -3.02
CA MET A 332 -13.18 -5.03 -2.24
C MET A 332 -12.28 -4.23 -3.18
N SER A 333 -12.63 -2.98 -3.44
CA SER A 333 -11.85 -2.08 -4.31
C SER A 333 -10.68 -1.45 -3.57
N GLN A 334 -9.65 -1.03 -4.31
CA GLN A 334 -8.47 -0.31 -3.79
C GLN A 334 -8.83 0.97 -3.04
N LYS A 335 -9.81 1.74 -3.56
CA LYS A 335 -10.37 2.87 -2.83
C LYS A 335 -11.46 2.37 -1.91
N PHE A 336 -11.52 2.95 -0.71
CA PHE A 336 -12.48 2.57 0.32
C PHE A 336 -13.89 2.40 -0.22
N SER A 337 -14.44 1.19 -0.12
CA SER A 337 -15.81 0.88 -0.55
C SER A 337 -16.87 1.14 0.53
N LEU A 338 -16.45 1.42 1.78
CA LEU A 338 -17.37 1.72 2.87
C LEU A 338 -17.78 3.19 2.87
N TYR A 339 -19.00 3.46 3.29
CA TYR A 339 -19.51 4.81 3.46
C TYR A 339 -19.00 5.39 4.77
N GLU A 340 -18.14 6.40 4.69
CA GLU A 340 -17.46 7.00 5.86
C GLU A 340 -18.41 7.72 6.83
N ASP A 341 -19.53 8.22 6.34
CA ASP A 341 -20.56 8.91 7.13
C ASP A 341 -21.62 7.96 7.72
N LEU A 342 -21.50 6.67 7.47
CA LEU A 342 -22.29 5.64 8.12
C LEU A 342 -21.49 4.96 9.24
N THR A 343 -22.21 4.45 10.24
CA THR A 343 -21.62 3.64 11.31
C THR A 343 -21.19 2.26 10.79
N VAL A 344 -20.42 1.54 11.59
CA VAL A 344 -20.03 0.15 11.29
C VAL A 344 -21.27 -0.71 11.03
N ALA A 345 -22.27 -0.67 11.93
CA ALA A 345 -23.49 -1.47 11.78
C ALA A 345 -24.33 -1.07 10.57
N GLU A 346 -24.39 0.23 10.24
CA GLU A 346 -25.12 0.70 9.05
C GLU A 346 -24.45 0.25 7.75
N ASN A 347 -23.12 0.29 7.67
CA ASN A 347 -22.38 -0.24 6.53
C ASN A 347 -22.66 -1.74 6.34
N ILE A 348 -22.57 -2.55 7.40
CA ILE A 348 -22.87 -4.00 7.32
C ILE A 348 -24.29 -4.23 6.79
N ARG A 349 -25.29 -3.52 7.33
CA ARG A 349 -26.69 -3.66 6.89
C ARG A 349 -26.88 -3.24 5.44
N LEU A 350 -26.24 -2.14 5.03
CA LEU A 350 -26.36 -1.63 3.66
C LEU A 350 -25.83 -2.64 2.65
N PHE A 351 -24.61 -3.12 2.84
CA PHE A 351 -24.01 -4.07 1.91
C PHE A 351 -24.70 -5.43 1.93
N ALA A 352 -25.10 -5.94 3.10
CA ALA A 352 -25.89 -7.15 3.20
C ALA A 352 -27.22 -7.01 2.45
N GLY A 353 -27.86 -5.83 2.51
CA GLY A 353 -29.06 -5.51 1.76
C GLY A 353 -28.83 -5.47 0.24
N ILE A 354 -27.70 -4.90 -0.21
CA ILE A 354 -27.30 -4.88 -1.63
C ILE A 354 -27.16 -6.31 -2.17
N TYR A 355 -26.59 -7.23 -1.37
CA TYR A 355 -26.48 -8.65 -1.72
C TYR A 355 -27.77 -9.45 -1.54
N GLY A 356 -28.89 -8.80 -1.18
CA GLY A 356 -30.21 -9.42 -1.09
C GLY A 356 -30.44 -10.33 0.12
N MET A 357 -29.66 -10.18 1.18
CA MET A 357 -29.80 -10.95 2.41
C MET A 357 -31.09 -10.59 3.17
N LYS A 358 -31.73 -11.58 3.82
CA LYS A 358 -32.91 -11.35 4.65
C LYS A 358 -32.54 -10.62 5.95
N LYS A 359 -33.43 -9.76 6.44
CA LYS A 359 -33.19 -8.93 7.64
C LYS A 359 -32.86 -9.75 8.90
N GLU A 360 -33.48 -10.92 9.03
CA GLU A 360 -33.26 -11.84 10.15
C GLU A 360 -31.86 -12.41 10.15
N ASP A 361 -31.36 -12.86 8.98
CA ASP A 361 -30.02 -13.39 8.79
C ASP A 361 -28.95 -12.29 9.02
N ILE A 362 -29.23 -11.06 8.53
CA ILE A 362 -28.33 -9.92 8.72
C ILE A 362 -28.09 -9.65 10.22
N ARG A 363 -29.16 -9.68 11.02
CA ARG A 363 -29.03 -9.37 12.46
C ARG A 363 -28.19 -10.40 13.20
N SER A 364 -28.42 -11.69 12.98
CA SER A 364 -27.66 -12.77 13.60
C SER A 364 -26.19 -12.74 13.18
N LYS A 365 -25.92 -12.75 11.87
CA LYS A 365 -24.56 -12.75 11.33
C LYS A 365 -23.76 -11.46 11.70
N MET A 366 -24.44 -10.32 11.84
CA MET A 366 -23.79 -9.06 12.22
C MET A 366 -23.23 -9.12 13.65
N GLU A 367 -23.97 -9.67 14.61
CA GLU A 367 -23.48 -9.79 16.00
C GLU A 367 -22.26 -10.73 16.05
N ASP A 368 -22.29 -11.84 15.29
CA ASP A 368 -21.15 -12.76 15.20
C ASP A 368 -19.93 -12.09 14.54
N LEU A 369 -20.14 -11.33 13.47
CA LEU A 369 -19.08 -10.60 12.78
C LEU A 369 -18.43 -9.54 13.70
N LEU A 370 -19.24 -8.74 14.40
CA LEU A 370 -18.73 -7.73 15.32
C LEU A 370 -17.88 -8.36 16.44
N ARG A 371 -18.33 -9.51 16.97
CA ARG A 371 -17.57 -10.27 17.99
C ARG A 371 -16.26 -10.81 17.41
N GLN A 372 -16.28 -11.40 16.21
CA GLN A 372 -15.09 -11.92 15.55
C GLN A 372 -14.03 -10.83 15.30
N LEU A 373 -14.47 -9.65 14.90
CA LEU A 373 -13.60 -8.50 14.65
C LEU A 373 -13.23 -7.73 15.92
N LYS A 374 -13.84 -8.03 17.08
CA LYS A 374 -13.75 -7.26 18.32
C LYS A 374 -14.23 -5.81 18.15
N PHE A 375 -15.33 -5.64 17.45
CA PHE A 375 -15.93 -4.34 17.11
C PHE A 375 -17.22 -4.05 17.86
N GLU A 376 -17.57 -4.82 18.89
CA GLU A 376 -18.81 -4.66 19.65
C GLU A 376 -18.97 -3.23 20.19
N GLU A 377 -17.90 -2.65 20.75
CA GLU A 377 -17.89 -1.29 21.29
C GLU A 377 -17.88 -0.21 20.18
N HIS A 378 -17.52 -0.58 18.95
CA HIS A 378 -17.46 0.33 17.81
C HIS A 378 -18.64 0.22 16.86
N ARG A 379 -19.66 -0.56 17.22
CA ARG A 379 -20.85 -0.82 16.41
C ARG A 379 -21.48 0.45 15.85
N ASP A 380 -21.64 1.47 16.68
CA ASP A 380 -22.29 2.74 16.35
C ASP A 380 -21.27 3.87 16.08
N THR A 381 -20.00 3.52 15.92
CA THR A 381 -18.94 4.46 15.54
C THR A 381 -18.98 4.70 14.03
N LEU A 382 -18.89 5.97 13.60
CA LEU A 382 -18.78 6.33 12.19
C LEU A 382 -17.48 5.75 11.59
N VAL A 383 -17.56 5.19 10.38
CA VAL A 383 -16.42 4.55 9.72
C VAL A 383 -15.24 5.52 9.53
N LYS A 384 -15.48 6.81 9.28
CA LYS A 384 -14.39 7.81 9.20
C LYS A 384 -13.53 7.89 10.45
N ASN A 385 -14.06 7.55 11.61
CA ASN A 385 -13.40 7.66 12.92
C ASN A 385 -12.63 6.42 13.35
N ILE A 386 -12.71 5.30 12.59
CA ILE A 386 -11.94 4.08 12.89
C ILE A 386 -10.61 4.08 12.13
N PRO A 387 -9.54 3.47 12.69
CA PRO A 387 -8.24 3.37 12.04
C PRO A 387 -8.28 2.65 10.69
N LEU A 388 -7.34 2.96 9.79
CA LEU A 388 -7.30 2.42 8.43
C LEU A 388 -7.33 0.88 8.40
N GLY A 389 -6.48 0.21 9.18
CA GLY A 389 -6.44 -1.25 9.22
C GLY A 389 -7.75 -1.88 9.70
N TRP A 390 -8.49 -1.21 10.59
CA TRP A 390 -9.82 -1.65 11.01
C TRP A 390 -10.85 -1.47 9.90
N LYS A 391 -10.78 -0.36 9.19
CA LYS A 391 -11.61 -0.11 8.00
C LYS A 391 -11.41 -1.23 6.97
N GLN A 392 -10.17 -1.64 6.71
CA GLN A 392 -9.88 -2.71 5.75
C GLN A 392 -10.44 -4.07 6.20
N LYS A 393 -10.27 -4.44 7.48
CA LYS A 393 -10.87 -5.65 8.04
C LYS A 393 -12.39 -5.65 7.89
N LEU A 394 -13.04 -4.52 8.18
CA LEU A 394 -14.47 -4.35 8.00
C LEU A 394 -14.88 -4.48 6.54
N ALA A 395 -14.17 -3.80 5.63
CA ALA A 395 -14.46 -3.85 4.19
C ALA A 395 -14.35 -5.27 3.62
N PHE A 396 -13.28 -5.99 3.99
CA PHE A 396 -13.14 -7.40 3.63
C PHE A 396 -14.29 -8.25 4.18
N SER A 397 -14.58 -8.15 5.48
CA SER A 397 -15.63 -8.95 6.11
C SER A 397 -17.01 -8.69 5.53
N VAL A 398 -17.29 -7.43 5.18
CA VAL A 398 -18.52 -7.04 4.49
C VAL A 398 -18.58 -7.63 3.07
N SER A 399 -17.44 -7.66 2.34
CA SER A 399 -17.39 -8.22 0.99
C SER A 399 -17.68 -9.73 0.93
N ILE A 400 -17.43 -10.44 2.04
CA ILE A 400 -17.68 -11.89 2.13
C ILE A 400 -18.91 -12.25 3.01
N PHE A 401 -19.64 -11.25 3.50
CA PHE A 401 -20.72 -11.44 4.48
C PHE A 401 -21.88 -12.30 3.96
N HIS A 402 -22.14 -12.29 2.66
CA HIS A 402 -23.14 -13.09 1.98
C HIS A 402 -22.62 -14.47 1.51
N GLU A 403 -21.40 -14.86 1.91
CA GLU A 403 -20.74 -16.14 1.59
C GLU A 403 -20.62 -16.38 0.07
N PRO A 404 -19.90 -15.50 -0.66
CA PRO A 404 -19.73 -15.64 -2.10
C PRO A 404 -18.86 -16.83 -2.46
N GLY A 405 -19.01 -17.35 -3.71
CA GLY A 405 -18.13 -18.39 -4.23
C GLY A 405 -16.70 -17.89 -4.53
N VAL A 406 -16.57 -16.59 -4.86
CA VAL A 406 -15.29 -15.91 -5.12
C VAL A 406 -15.30 -14.53 -4.49
N VAL A 407 -14.21 -14.12 -3.86
CA VAL A 407 -13.97 -12.73 -3.46
C VAL A 407 -12.82 -12.15 -4.26
N PHE A 408 -13.01 -10.95 -4.80
CA PHE A 408 -12.00 -10.16 -5.50
C PHE A 408 -11.51 -9.05 -4.60
N LEU A 409 -10.19 -8.98 -4.39
CA LEU A 409 -9.53 -8.02 -3.52
C LEU A 409 -8.53 -7.21 -4.34
N ASP A 410 -8.79 -5.91 -4.51
CA ASP A 410 -7.91 -5.02 -5.29
C ASP A 410 -6.97 -4.25 -4.35
N GLU A 411 -5.71 -4.70 -4.28
CA GLU A 411 -4.66 -4.14 -3.41
C GLU A 411 -5.13 -3.92 -1.95
N PRO A 412 -5.67 -4.95 -1.29
CA PRO A 412 -6.45 -4.80 -0.05
C PRO A 412 -5.63 -4.34 1.16
N THR A 413 -4.32 -4.50 1.12
CA THR A 413 -3.39 -4.20 2.22
C THR A 413 -2.56 -2.94 1.95
N GLY A 414 -2.92 -2.17 0.91
CA GLY A 414 -2.25 -0.94 0.57
C GLY A 414 -2.26 0.08 1.71
N GLY A 415 -1.07 0.55 2.12
CA GLY A 415 -0.92 1.60 3.12
C GLY A 415 -1.13 1.18 4.58
N VAL A 416 -1.11 -0.12 4.90
CA VAL A 416 -1.15 -0.60 6.29
C VAL A 416 0.20 -1.15 6.74
N ASP A 417 0.44 -1.06 8.04
CA ASP A 417 1.64 -1.58 8.68
C ASP A 417 1.72 -3.12 8.60
N PRO A 418 2.93 -3.72 8.75
CA PRO A 418 3.13 -5.16 8.62
C PRO A 418 2.28 -6.02 9.56
N ALA A 419 2.03 -5.56 10.81
CA ALA A 419 1.24 -6.32 11.77
C ALA A 419 -0.25 -6.36 11.35
N THR A 420 -0.78 -5.22 10.92
CA THR A 420 -2.15 -5.13 10.38
C THR A 420 -2.31 -5.95 9.10
N ARG A 421 -1.31 -5.92 8.20
CA ARG A 421 -1.28 -6.71 6.96
C ARG A 421 -1.39 -8.20 7.27
N ARG A 422 -0.60 -8.70 8.23
CA ARG A 422 -0.66 -10.10 8.66
C ARG A 422 -2.04 -10.49 9.16
N GLN A 423 -2.64 -9.69 10.06
CA GLN A 423 -3.98 -9.96 10.57
C GLN A 423 -5.04 -9.97 9.45
N PHE A 424 -4.82 -9.20 8.40
CA PHE A 424 -5.68 -9.21 7.21
C PHE A 424 -5.53 -10.54 6.44
N TRP A 425 -4.30 -11.03 6.28
CA TRP A 425 -4.05 -12.33 5.64
C TRP A 425 -4.61 -13.51 6.44
N GLU A 426 -4.63 -13.44 7.77
CA GLU A 426 -5.34 -14.42 8.61
C GLU A 426 -6.83 -14.49 8.26
N LEU A 427 -7.49 -13.34 8.03
CA LEU A 427 -8.89 -13.31 7.58
C LEU A 427 -9.06 -13.92 6.19
N ILE A 428 -8.11 -13.70 5.28
CA ILE A 428 -8.12 -14.32 3.94
C ILE A 428 -8.03 -15.85 4.05
N TYR A 429 -7.11 -16.38 4.86
CA TYR A 429 -6.98 -17.82 5.09
C TYR A 429 -8.24 -18.42 5.71
N ASP A 430 -8.86 -17.74 6.64
CA ASP A 430 -10.11 -18.20 7.26
C ASP A 430 -11.28 -18.23 6.25
N ALA A 431 -11.30 -17.27 5.31
CA ALA A 431 -12.27 -17.28 4.23
C ALA A 431 -12.03 -18.46 3.25
N ALA A 432 -10.77 -18.69 2.87
CA ALA A 432 -10.40 -19.81 1.99
C ALA A 432 -10.70 -21.16 2.63
N LYS A 433 -10.42 -21.35 3.94
CA LYS A 433 -10.81 -22.56 4.70
C LYS A 433 -12.31 -22.83 4.70
N ARG A 434 -13.14 -21.79 4.60
CA ARG A 434 -14.61 -21.90 4.45
C ARG A 434 -15.05 -22.20 3.01
N GLY A 435 -14.10 -22.37 2.07
CA GLY A 435 -14.36 -22.70 0.67
C GLY A 435 -14.55 -21.49 -0.24
N ILE A 436 -14.33 -20.26 0.24
CA ILE A 436 -14.38 -19.06 -0.61
C ILE A 436 -13.07 -18.97 -1.42
N THR A 437 -13.17 -18.90 -2.73
CA THR A 437 -12.03 -18.66 -3.60
C THR A 437 -11.60 -17.19 -3.48
N VAL A 438 -10.29 -16.94 -3.31
CA VAL A 438 -9.77 -15.57 -3.16
C VAL A 438 -8.94 -15.20 -4.38
N PHE A 439 -9.33 -14.14 -5.07
CA PHE A 439 -8.53 -13.52 -6.12
C PHE A 439 -8.01 -12.17 -5.62
N VAL A 440 -6.71 -12.08 -5.37
CA VAL A 440 -6.10 -10.88 -4.80
C VAL A 440 -5.13 -10.24 -5.78
N THR A 441 -5.30 -8.94 -6.08
CA THR A 441 -4.26 -8.18 -6.77
C THR A 441 -3.35 -7.53 -5.74
N THR A 442 -2.06 -7.54 -6.00
CA THR A 442 -1.08 -6.84 -5.19
C THR A 442 0.12 -6.41 -6.03
N HIS A 443 0.80 -5.39 -5.56
CA HIS A 443 2.12 -5.01 -6.02
C HIS A 443 3.20 -5.29 -4.95
N TYR A 444 2.80 -5.88 -3.82
CA TYR A 444 3.71 -6.31 -2.75
C TYR A 444 4.16 -7.75 -3.02
N MET A 445 5.44 -7.93 -3.31
CA MET A 445 5.95 -9.25 -3.68
C MET A 445 6.09 -10.20 -2.48
N ASP A 446 6.22 -9.66 -1.26
CA ASP A 446 6.14 -10.43 -0.03
C ASP A 446 4.76 -11.08 0.18
N GLU A 447 3.69 -10.49 -0.33
CA GLU A 447 2.35 -11.07 -0.30
C GLU A 447 2.17 -12.26 -1.26
N ALA A 448 3.03 -12.37 -2.27
CA ALA A 448 3.04 -13.53 -3.15
C ALA A 448 3.26 -14.84 -2.37
N GLU A 449 4.09 -14.80 -1.33
CA GLU A 449 4.40 -15.97 -0.49
C GLU A 449 3.17 -16.48 0.30
N TYR A 450 2.11 -15.69 0.41
CA TYR A 450 0.86 -16.07 1.08
C TYR A 450 -0.17 -16.68 0.14
N CYS A 451 0.09 -16.71 -1.17
CA CYS A 451 -0.83 -17.25 -2.17
C CYS A 451 -0.48 -18.72 -2.52
N ASP A 452 -1.50 -19.53 -2.81
CA ASP A 452 -1.30 -20.90 -3.30
C ASP A 452 -0.64 -20.90 -4.68
N ARG A 453 -1.12 -20.04 -5.57
CA ARG A 453 -0.52 -19.77 -6.88
C ARG A 453 -0.59 -18.28 -7.20
N ILE A 454 0.32 -17.86 -8.05
CA ILE A 454 0.42 -16.48 -8.50
C ILE A 454 0.58 -16.39 -10.01
N SER A 455 0.14 -15.26 -10.54
CA SER A 455 0.38 -14.82 -11.90
C SER A 455 1.08 -13.48 -11.88
N ILE A 456 2.17 -13.33 -12.64
CA ILE A 456 2.93 -12.08 -12.77
C ILE A 456 2.56 -11.41 -14.08
N MET A 457 1.96 -10.23 -13.98
CA MET A 457 1.52 -9.43 -15.11
C MET A 457 2.48 -8.27 -15.38
N VAL A 458 2.95 -8.16 -16.62
CA VAL A 458 3.80 -7.06 -17.11
C VAL A 458 3.25 -6.61 -18.47
N ASP A 459 3.07 -5.31 -18.65
CA ASP A 459 2.59 -4.68 -19.90
C ASP A 459 1.37 -5.38 -20.53
N GLY A 460 0.37 -5.64 -19.68
CA GLY A 460 -0.89 -6.25 -20.12
C GLY A 460 -0.85 -7.77 -20.34
N LYS A 461 0.29 -8.44 -20.18
CA LYS A 461 0.48 -9.87 -20.43
C LYS A 461 0.90 -10.63 -19.19
N ILE A 462 0.45 -11.88 -19.06
CA ILE A 462 0.97 -12.80 -18.04
C ILE A 462 2.35 -13.30 -18.53
N LYS A 463 3.38 -13.03 -17.74
CA LYS A 463 4.77 -13.44 -18.03
C LYS A 463 5.17 -14.73 -17.33
N ALA A 464 4.60 -14.98 -16.16
CA ALA A 464 4.85 -16.18 -15.38
C ALA A 464 3.62 -16.55 -14.56
N MET A 465 3.42 -17.85 -14.28
CA MET A 465 2.35 -18.35 -13.42
C MET A 465 2.77 -19.68 -12.80
N GLY A 466 2.63 -19.79 -11.48
CA GLY A 466 3.00 -20.99 -10.72
C GLY A 466 2.88 -20.76 -9.23
N THR A 467 3.32 -21.70 -8.40
CA THR A 467 3.50 -21.45 -6.97
C THR A 467 4.71 -20.54 -6.75
N PRO A 468 4.79 -19.78 -5.64
CA PRO A 468 5.95 -18.95 -5.35
C PRO A 468 7.27 -19.72 -5.42
N ASP A 469 7.31 -20.95 -4.86
CA ASP A 469 8.51 -21.78 -4.87
C ASP A 469 8.90 -22.28 -6.25
N GLU A 470 7.93 -22.67 -7.09
CA GLU A 470 8.19 -23.04 -8.49
C GLU A 470 8.81 -21.89 -9.25
N LEU A 471 8.28 -20.67 -9.10
CA LEU A 471 8.78 -19.49 -9.81
C LEU A 471 10.18 -19.07 -9.31
N LYS A 472 10.43 -19.06 -7.99
CA LYS A 472 11.79 -18.83 -7.46
C LYS A 472 12.80 -19.79 -8.05
N LYS A 473 12.44 -21.07 -8.14
CA LYS A 473 13.31 -22.12 -8.69
C LYS A 473 13.48 -21.97 -10.21
N GLU A 474 12.41 -21.71 -10.95
CA GLU A 474 12.44 -21.56 -12.42
C GLU A 474 13.34 -20.42 -12.86
N TYR A 475 13.25 -19.28 -12.16
CA TYR A 475 14.05 -18.08 -12.50
C TYR A 475 15.37 -18.00 -11.72
N GLY A 476 15.70 -18.97 -10.86
CA GLY A 476 16.95 -19.01 -10.09
C GLY A 476 17.09 -17.82 -9.14
N GLN A 477 16.00 -17.33 -8.57
CA GLN A 477 15.97 -16.14 -7.71
C GLN A 477 15.70 -16.50 -6.24
N PRO A 478 16.24 -15.72 -5.28
CA PRO A 478 16.10 -16.02 -3.86
C PRO A 478 14.69 -15.74 -3.29
N ASP A 479 13.97 -14.80 -3.88
CA ASP A 479 12.65 -14.34 -3.45
C ASP A 479 11.82 -13.80 -4.62
N MET A 480 10.56 -13.46 -4.34
CA MET A 480 9.62 -12.99 -5.35
C MET A 480 9.89 -11.57 -5.85
N ASP A 481 10.53 -10.71 -5.05
CA ASP A 481 10.96 -9.37 -5.50
C ASP A 481 12.00 -9.46 -6.63
N HIS A 482 12.96 -10.39 -6.49
CA HIS A 482 13.96 -10.62 -7.52
C HIS A 482 13.35 -11.28 -8.77
N VAL A 483 12.41 -12.22 -8.64
CA VAL A 483 11.67 -12.81 -9.77
C VAL A 483 10.93 -11.71 -10.54
N PHE A 484 10.19 -10.86 -9.83
CA PHE A 484 9.43 -9.77 -10.45
C PHE A 484 10.35 -8.77 -11.16
N THR A 485 11.42 -8.33 -10.48
CA THR A 485 12.39 -7.39 -11.04
C THR A 485 13.06 -7.95 -12.30
N TYR A 486 13.38 -9.24 -12.31
CA TYR A 486 13.94 -9.93 -13.46
C TYR A 486 12.99 -9.89 -14.67
N LEU A 487 11.71 -10.26 -14.46
CA LEU A 487 10.70 -10.30 -15.51
C LEU A 487 10.35 -8.88 -16.03
N ALA A 488 10.25 -7.90 -15.15
CA ALA A 488 9.96 -6.52 -15.51
C ALA A 488 11.09 -5.90 -16.37
N ARG A 489 12.36 -6.19 -16.05
CA ARG A 489 13.51 -5.71 -16.84
C ARG A 489 13.62 -6.35 -18.23
N GLN A 490 13.18 -7.59 -18.38
CA GLN A 490 13.16 -8.24 -19.70
C GLN A 490 12.11 -7.62 -20.62
N ALA A 491 10.96 -7.19 -20.10
CA ALA A 491 9.91 -6.56 -20.88
C ALA A 491 10.36 -5.20 -21.46
N THR A 492 11.06 -4.38 -20.67
CA THR A 492 11.58 -3.06 -21.14
C THR A 492 12.70 -3.17 -22.18
N ARG A 493 13.39 -4.31 -22.27
CA ARG A 493 14.44 -4.55 -23.29
C ARG A 493 13.91 -5.05 -24.62
N SER A 494 12.69 -5.54 -24.68
CA SER A 494 12.07 -6.03 -25.93
C SER A 494 11.40 -4.93 -26.76
N ASP A 495 11.24 -3.73 -26.20
CA ASP A 495 10.60 -2.56 -26.86
C ASP A 495 11.62 -1.46 -27.27
N SER A 496 12.94 -1.73 -27.19
CA SER A 496 14.01 -0.80 -27.58
C SER A 496 14.71 -1.21 -28.89
#